data_056beb543b117e9321d6c8c5d2102123
#
_entry.id   056beb543b117e9321d6c8c5d2102123
#
_cell.length_a   1.000
_cell.length_b   1.000
_cell.length_c   1.000
_cell.angle_alpha   90.00
_cell.angle_beta   90.00
_cell.angle_gamma   90.00
#
_symmetry.space_group_name_H-M   'P 1'
#
loop_
_entity.id
_entity.type
_entity.pdbx_description
1 polymer ?
#
loop_
_entity_poly.entity_id
_entity_poly.type
_entity_poly.pdbx_seq_one_letter_code
_entity_poly.pdbx_strand_id
1 'polypeptide(L)'
;METNKILGAIILALLLAAVFSKVADMAIHPEFPDELAYKIEVPEGGISSETEEEVNIFEVLPEITPMLASANMENGEKIFKKCASCHTQVKGGENKVGPAMWGIVNRSKGSMEGFAYSGALVEFGGDWNVEELNKFLLKPKKYIAGTKMNYNGIKKDQDRADLIKWLSSLSD
;
A
#
# COMPACT_ATOMS: atom_id res chain seq x y z
N MET A 1 26.56 -22.72 -47.12
CA MET A 1 25.61 -21.74 -47.65
C MET A 1 24.44 -21.44 -46.69
N GLU A 2 24.01 -22.37 -45.87
CA GLU A 2 22.89 -22.17 -44.91
C GLU A 2 23.26 -21.23 -43.75
N THR A 3 24.47 -21.30 -43.22
CA THR A 3 24.94 -20.47 -42.09
C THR A 3 24.89 -18.97 -42.40
N ASN A 4 25.23 -18.58 -43.64
CA ASN A 4 25.19 -17.17 -44.04
C ASN A 4 23.77 -16.64 -44.20
N LYS A 5 22.81 -17.50 -44.56
CA LYS A 5 21.38 -17.13 -44.60
C LYS A 5 20.82 -16.93 -43.18
N ILE A 6 21.18 -17.79 -42.25
CA ILE A 6 20.79 -17.68 -40.84
C ILE A 6 21.39 -16.42 -40.24
N LEU A 7 22.69 -16.17 -40.45
CA LEU A 7 23.35 -14.97 -39.94
C LEU A 7 22.73 -13.69 -40.51
N GLY A 8 22.44 -13.69 -41.83
CA GLY A 8 21.76 -12.57 -42.47
C GLY A 8 20.35 -12.31 -41.93
N ALA A 9 19.59 -13.37 -41.67
CA ALA A 9 18.25 -13.25 -41.08
C ALA A 9 18.30 -12.68 -39.64
N ILE A 10 19.27 -13.10 -38.83
CA ILE A 10 19.46 -12.58 -37.46
C ILE A 10 19.82 -11.08 -37.51
N ILE A 11 20.76 -10.69 -38.35
CA ILE A 11 21.17 -9.29 -38.53
C ILE A 11 19.98 -8.43 -38.99
N LEU A 12 19.21 -8.91 -39.96
CA LEU A 12 18.02 -8.20 -40.43
C LEU A 12 16.98 -8.03 -39.33
N ALA A 13 16.72 -9.06 -38.54
CA ALA A 13 15.78 -9.00 -37.40
C ALA A 13 16.22 -7.97 -36.36
N LEU A 14 17.51 -7.93 -36.00
CA LEU A 14 18.06 -6.94 -35.07
C LEU A 14 17.96 -5.50 -35.61
N LEU A 15 18.24 -5.31 -36.90
CA LEU A 15 18.09 -3.99 -37.54
C LEU A 15 16.63 -3.51 -37.54
N LEU A 16 15.70 -4.41 -37.87
CA LEU A 16 14.27 -4.08 -37.79
C LEU A 16 13.83 -3.72 -36.39
N ALA A 17 14.25 -4.49 -35.38
CA ALA A 17 13.96 -4.18 -33.97
C ALA A 17 14.50 -2.80 -33.55
N ALA A 18 15.72 -2.46 -33.95
CA ALA A 18 16.32 -1.16 -33.69
C ALA A 18 15.57 -0.01 -34.37
N VAL A 19 15.14 -0.20 -35.61
CA VAL A 19 14.35 0.80 -36.37
C VAL A 19 12.98 0.99 -35.70
N PHE A 20 12.28 -0.10 -35.35
CA PHE A 20 10.99 -0.01 -34.66
C PHE A 20 11.10 0.68 -33.31
N SER A 21 12.16 0.41 -32.55
CA SER A 21 12.40 1.10 -31.28
C SER A 21 12.55 2.61 -31.49
N LYS A 22 13.34 3.03 -32.46
CA LYS A 22 13.53 4.45 -32.77
C LYS A 22 12.27 5.14 -33.28
N VAL A 23 11.49 4.46 -34.12
CA VAL A 23 10.19 4.99 -34.61
C VAL A 23 9.19 5.09 -33.44
N ALA A 24 9.16 4.11 -32.55
CA ALA A 24 8.31 4.14 -31.35
C ALA A 24 8.69 5.31 -30.42
N ASP A 25 9.98 5.51 -30.16
CA ASP A 25 10.48 6.63 -29.35
C ASP A 25 10.10 7.99 -29.97
N MET A 26 10.15 8.11 -31.28
CA MET A 26 9.80 9.35 -31.99
C MET A 26 8.28 9.60 -32.05
N ALA A 27 7.48 8.53 -32.11
CA ALA A 27 6.01 8.61 -32.18
C ALA A 27 5.35 8.77 -30.80
N ILE A 28 5.98 8.27 -29.73
CA ILE A 28 5.46 8.25 -28.37
C ILE A 28 6.39 9.07 -27.46
N HIS A 29 6.79 10.27 -27.90
CA HIS A 29 7.46 11.22 -27.01
C HIS A 29 6.37 12.03 -26.30
N PRO A 30 6.00 11.73 -25.03
CA PRO A 30 5.15 12.64 -24.28
C PRO A 30 5.98 13.89 -23.99
N GLU A 31 5.65 15.01 -24.60
CA GLU A 31 6.13 16.29 -24.14
C GLU A 31 5.48 16.56 -22.79
N PHE A 32 6.24 16.36 -21.73
CA PHE A 32 5.83 16.83 -20.41
C PHE A 32 5.96 18.37 -20.44
N PRO A 33 4.89 19.13 -20.15
CA PRO A 33 5.00 20.58 -20.08
C PRO A 33 6.02 20.94 -19.00
N ASP A 34 6.96 21.81 -19.34
CA ASP A 34 7.99 22.33 -18.43
C ASP A 34 7.41 23.14 -17.26
N GLU A 35 6.13 23.47 -17.31
CA GLU A 35 5.42 24.15 -16.21
C GLU A 35 4.28 23.27 -15.69
N LEU A 36 4.28 23.04 -14.37
CA LEU A 36 3.16 22.43 -13.68
C LEU A 36 1.90 23.30 -13.87
N ALA A 37 0.80 22.72 -14.31
CA ALA A 37 -0.48 23.39 -14.58
C ALA A 37 -1.10 24.06 -13.33
N TYR A 38 -0.49 23.91 -12.16
CA TYR A 38 -0.92 24.51 -10.90
C TYR A 38 0.27 25.18 -10.23
N LYS A 39 0.36 26.52 -10.33
CA LYS A 39 1.28 27.34 -9.54
C LYS A 39 0.66 27.60 -8.18
N ILE A 40 1.23 27.02 -7.13
CA ILE A 40 0.96 27.44 -5.75
C ILE A 40 1.77 28.69 -5.52
N GLU A 41 1.11 29.86 -5.41
CA GLU A 41 1.77 31.10 -4.95
C GLU A 41 2.14 30.92 -3.48
N VAL A 42 3.40 30.59 -3.23
CA VAL A 42 3.99 30.63 -1.88
C VAL A 42 4.45 32.06 -1.64
N PRO A 43 4.07 32.72 -0.53
CA PRO A 43 4.59 34.07 -0.21
C PRO A 43 6.12 34.01 -0.13
N GLU A 44 6.79 35.01 -0.74
CA GLU A 44 8.25 35.13 -0.75
C GLU A 44 8.81 35.27 0.66
N GLY A 45 9.32 34.19 1.19
CA GLY A 45 10.13 34.12 2.40
C GLY A 45 11.05 32.92 2.24
N GLY A 46 12.30 33.21 1.79
CA GLY A 46 13.30 32.30 1.29
C GLY A 46 13.36 30.91 1.97
N ILE A 47 13.36 29.89 1.14
CA ILE A 47 13.82 28.56 1.54
C ILE A 47 15.00 28.22 0.63
N SER A 48 16.20 28.31 1.22
CA SER A 48 17.41 27.71 0.68
C SER A 48 17.23 26.21 0.50
N SER A 49 17.76 25.71 -0.60
CA SER A 49 17.97 24.30 -0.91
C SER A 49 18.61 23.59 0.29
N GLU A 50 17.79 22.87 1.05
CA GLU A 50 18.26 21.82 1.96
C GLU A 50 17.11 20.85 2.19
N THR A 51 17.35 19.59 1.79
CA THR A 51 16.68 18.36 2.25
C THR A 51 15.13 18.41 2.17
N GLU A 52 14.56 17.73 1.19
CA GLU A 52 13.17 17.28 1.28
C GLU A 52 13.04 16.45 2.57
N GLU A 53 12.64 17.08 3.67
CA GLU A 53 12.09 16.36 4.81
C GLU A 53 10.86 15.65 4.29
N GLU A 54 10.97 14.33 4.05
CA GLU A 54 9.81 13.49 3.79
C GLU A 54 8.84 13.67 4.96
N VAL A 55 7.82 14.51 4.76
CA VAL A 55 6.77 14.69 5.76
C VAL A 55 6.27 13.30 6.11
N ASN A 56 6.45 12.92 7.37
CA ASN A 56 5.99 11.63 7.85
C ASN A 56 4.45 11.61 7.80
N ILE A 57 3.90 10.99 6.76
CA ILE A 57 2.46 10.95 6.52
C ILE A 57 1.65 10.44 7.73
N PHE A 58 2.30 9.74 8.67
CA PHE A 58 1.65 9.21 9.87
C PHE A 58 1.57 10.23 11.02
N GLU A 59 2.38 11.29 10.98
CA GLU A 59 2.33 12.39 11.95
C GLU A 59 1.21 13.39 11.65
N VAL A 60 0.89 13.55 10.35
CA VAL A 60 -0.19 14.42 9.88
C VAL A 60 -1.50 13.67 9.64
N LEU A 61 -1.51 12.34 9.88
CA LEU A 61 -2.71 11.52 9.71
C LEU A 61 -3.74 11.89 10.78
N PRO A 62 -4.98 12.26 10.40
CA PRO A 62 -6.02 12.55 11.39
C PRO A 62 -6.33 11.34 12.25
N GLU A 63 -6.60 11.57 13.53
CA GLU A 63 -7.10 10.55 14.42
C GLU A 63 -8.44 10.00 13.91
N ILE A 64 -8.55 8.66 13.90
CA ILE A 64 -9.73 8.00 13.35
C ILE A 64 -10.76 7.68 14.42
N THR A 65 -10.37 7.68 15.69
CA THR A 65 -11.24 7.38 16.83
C THR A 65 -12.55 8.20 16.83
N PRO A 66 -12.54 9.53 16.58
CA PRO A 66 -13.78 10.31 16.51
C PRO A 66 -14.70 9.88 15.36
N MET A 67 -14.13 9.36 14.28
CA MET A 67 -14.89 8.93 13.10
C MET A 67 -15.62 7.60 13.32
N LEU A 68 -15.23 6.81 14.31
CA LEU A 68 -15.87 5.52 14.60
C LEU A 68 -17.33 5.66 15.01
N ALA A 69 -17.73 6.81 15.59
CA ALA A 69 -19.12 7.06 15.97
C ALA A 69 -20.06 7.07 14.76
N SER A 70 -19.60 7.63 13.64
CA SER A 70 -20.35 7.74 12.38
C SER A 70 -20.00 6.66 11.36
N ALA A 71 -19.11 5.73 11.70
CA ALA A 71 -18.61 4.72 10.78
C ALA A 71 -19.71 3.69 10.43
N ASN A 72 -19.70 3.27 9.17
CA ASN A 72 -20.71 2.35 8.60
C ASN A 72 -20.17 0.91 8.60
N MET A 73 -20.79 0.04 9.40
CA MET A 73 -20.41 -1.37 9.55
C MET A 73 -20.60 -2.18 8.26
N GLU A 74 -21.67 -1.92 7.50
CA GLU A 74 -21.89 -2.64 6.24
C GLU A 74 -20.83 -2.29 5.19
N ASN A 75 -20.40 -1.03 5.16
CA ASN A 75 -19.30 -0.63 4.28
C ASN A 75 -17.98 -1.25 4.75
N GLY A 76 -17.73 -1.32 6.06
CA GLY A 76 -16.58 -1.99 6.63
C GLY A 76 -16.49 -3.45 6.21
N GLU A 77 -17.61 -4.20 6.27
CA GLU A 77 -17.69 -5.57 5.78
C GLU A 77 -17.40 -5.69 4.27
N LYS A 78 -17.97 -4.78 3.47
CA LYS A 78 -17.69 -4.74 2.03
C LYS A 78 -16.21 -4.49 1.73
N ILE A 79 -15.57 -3.60 2.48
CA ILE A 79 -14.14 -3.32 2.35
C ILE A 79 -13.32 -4.55 2.72
N PHE A 80 -13.70 -5.28 3.78
CA PHE A 80 -13.00 -6.49 4.22
C PHE A 80 -12.96 -7.58 3.16
N LYS A 81 -13.87 -7.61 2.20
CA LYS A 81 -13.82 -8.56 1.08
C LYS A 81 -12.50 -8.53 0.33
N LYS A 82 -11.82 -7.38 0.30
CA LYS A 82 -10.46 -7.24 -0.28
C LYS A 82 -9.37 -7.91 0.58
N CYS A 83 -9.65 -8.13 1.85
CA CYS A 83 -8.74 -8.75 2.83
C CYS A 83 -8.99 -10.26 2.95
N ALA A 84 -10.20 -10.72 2.64
CA ALA A 84 -10.69 -12.09 2.86
C ALA A 84 -9.92 -13.16 2.06
N SER A 85 -9.24 -12.77 0.97
CA SER A 85 -8.35 -13.67 0.23
C SER A 85 -7.15 -14.12 1.06
N CYS A 86 -6.68 -13.25 1.97
CA CYS A 86 -5.50 -13.50 2.79
C CYS A 86 -5.81 -13.70 4.27
N HIS A 87 -6.98 -13.26 4.76
CA HIS A 87 -7.34 -13.29 6.18
C HIS A 87 -8.69 -13.98 6.41
N THR A 88 -8.83 -14.64 7.56
CA THR A 88 -10.09 -15.20 8.04
C THR A 88 -10.69 -14.29 9.09
N GLN A 89 -12.02 -14.07 9.05
CA GLN A 89 -12.73 -13.20 10.00
C GLN A 89 -13.60 -13.96 11.02
N VAL A 90 -13.70 -15.28 10.86
CA VAL A 90 -14.54 -16.07 11.75
C VAL A 90 -13.83 -16.45 13.04
N LYS A 91 -14.59 -16.60 14.14
CA LYS A 91 -14.06 -17.05 15.44
C LYS A 91 -13.43 -18.44 15.31
N GLY A 92 -12.19 -18.58 15.78
CA GLY A 92 -11.44 -19.83 15.66
C GLY A 92 -11.02 -20.18 14.23
N GLY A 93 -11.15 -19.24 13.30
CA GLY A 93 -10.75 -19.44 11.91
C GLY A 93 -9.25 -19.63 11.75
N GLU A 94 -8.84 -20.38 10.74
CA GLU A 94 -7.45 -20.69 10.45
C GLU A 94 -6.69 -19.46 9.91
N ASN A 95 -5.38 -19.44 10.17
CA ASN A 95 -4.46 -18.55 9.49
C ASN A 95 -4.36 -18.95 8.01
N LYS A 96 -4.31 -17.94 7.13
CA LYS A 96 -4.09 -18.12 5.69
C LYS A 96 -2.72 -17.53 5.31
N VAL A 97 -2.66 -16.76 4.22
CA VAL A 97 -1.47 -15.95 3.86
C VAL A 97 -1.19 -14.90 4.94
N GLY A 98 -2.23 -14.40 5.59
CA GLY A 98 -2.18 -13.54 6.76
C GLY A 98 -2.84 -14.19 7.97
N PRO A 99 -2.68 -13.63 9.17
CA PRO A 99 -3.26 -14.15 10.40
C PRO A 99 -4.79 -14.00 10.43
N ALA A 100 -5.47 -14.82 11.23
CA ALA A 100 -6.90 -14.68 11.49
C ALA A 100 -7.19 -13.35 12.21
N MET A 101 -8.32 -12.71 11.82
CA MET A 101 -8.66 -11.34 12.22
C MET A 101 -9.65 -11.25 13.39
N TRP A 102 -10.27 -12.37 13.81
CA TRP A 102 -11.15 -12.35 14.98
C TRP A 102 -10.42 -11.83 16.20
N GLY A 103 -10.97 -10.83 16.88
CA GLY A 103 -10.36 -10.18 18.03
C GLY A 103 -9.08 -9.40 17.72
N ILE A 104 -8.92 -8.87 16.51
CA ILE A 104 -7.69 -8.13 16.13
C ILE A 104 -7.56 -6.80 16.86
N VAL A 105 -8.68 -6.09 17.13
CA VAL A 105 -8.63 -4.79 17.80
C VAL A 105 -8.20 -4.98 19.24
N ASN A 106 -7.18 -4.22 19.65
CA ASN A 106 -6.47 -4.30 20.94
C ASN A 106 -5.69 -5.62 21.19
N ARG A 107 -5.54 -6.47 20.17
CA ARG A 107 -4.67 -7.65 20.25
C ARG A 107 -3.22 -7.25 20.07
N SER A 108 -2.31 -7.86 20.83
CA SER A 108 -0.87 -7.60 20.69
C SER A 108 -0.37 -7.99 19.29
N LYS A 109 0.48 -7.13 18.72
CA LYS A 109 1.08 -7.38 17.41
C LYS A 109 1.95 -8.64 17.46
N GLY A 110 1.84 -9.46 16.41
CA GLY A 110 2.61 -10.69 16.34
C GLY A 110 2.12 -11.85 17.21
N SER A 111 0.96 -11.73 17.89
CA SER A 111 0.51 -12.70 18.90
C SER A 111 -0.44 -13.79 18.42
N MET A 112 -0.87 -13.77 17.13
CA MET A 112 -1.74 -14.84 16.62
C MET A 112 -0.98 -16.16 16.60
N GLU A 113 -1.49 -17.14 17.33
CA GLU A 113 -0.90 -18.46 17.43
C GLU A 113 -0.79 -19.15 16.08
N GLY A 114 0.31 -19.86 15.86
CA GLY A 114 0.53 -20.62 14.63
C GLY A 114 0.80 -19.78 13.37
N PHE A 115 0.89 -18.44 13.47
CA PHE A 115 1.24 -17.59 12.34
C PHE A 115 2.68 -17.11 12.37
N ALA A 116 3.43 -17.33 11.28
CA ALA A 116 4.84 -16.92 11.15
C ALA A 116 4.94 -15.44 10.72
N TYR A 117 4.95 -14.52 11.66
CA TYR A 117 5.12 -13.08 11.41
C TYR A 117 6.50 -12.72 10.83
N SER A 118 6.64 -11.50 10.31
CA SER A 118 7.95 -10.93 10.02
C SER A 118 8.64 -10.51 11.32
N GLY A 119 9.97 -10.61 11.39
CA GLY A 119 10.75 -10.10 12.50
C GLY A 119 10.45 -8.62 12.77
N ALA A 120 10.35 -7.81 11.70
CA ALA A 120 10.03 -6.39 11.80
C ALA A 120 8.70 -6.10 12.51
N LEU A 121 7.65 -6.92 12.28
CA LEU A 121 6.36 -6.72 12.96
C LEU A 121 6.42 -7.14 14.42
N VAL A 122 7.14 -8.21 14.73
CA VAL A 122 7.34 -8.68 16.11
C VAL A 122 8.16 -7.65 16.91
N GLU A 123 9.24 -7.12 16.32
CA GLU A 123 10.10 -6.11 16.94
C GLU A 123 9.38 -4.77 17.11
N PHE A 124 8.51 -4.39 16.18
CA PHE A 124 7.70 -3.17 16.27
C PHE A 124 6.81 -3.20 17.52
N GLY A 125 6.24 -4.34 17.87
CA GLY A 125 5.52 -4.58 19.11
C GLY A 125 4.27 -3.73 19.32
N GLY A 126 3.80 -3.68 20.58
CA GLY A 126 2.58 -2.97 20.99
C GLY A 126 1.31 -3.66 20.54
N ASP A 127 0.17 -2.99 20.69
CA ASP A 127 -1.15 -3.54 20.40
C ASP A 127 -1.75 -2.93 19.13
N TRP A 128 -2.67 -3.66 18.50
CA TRP A 128 -3.46 -3.18 17.38
C TRP A 128 -4.63 -2.31 17.86
N ASN A 129 -4.34 -1.20 18.56
CA ASN A 129 -5.38 -0.23 18.87
C ASN A 129 -5.90 0.44 17.58
N VAL A 130 -6.96 1.23 17.70
CA VAL A 130 -7.65 1.88 16.57
C VAL A 130 -6.69 2.74 15.74
N GLU A 131 -5.85 3.55 16.39
CA GLU A 131 -4.92 4.46 15.67
C GLU A 131 -3.76 3.70 15.03
N GLU A 132 -3.27 2.63 15.66
CA GLU A 132 -2.26 1.76 15.07
C GLU A 132 -2.79 1.04 13.81
N LEU A 133 -4.04 0.57 13.87
CA LEU A 133 -4.72 0.01 12.70
C LEU A 133 -4.92 1.06 11.62
N ASN A 134 -5.28 2.30 11.97
CA ASN A 134 -5.42 3.41 11.03
C ASN A 134 -4.13 3.65 10.24
N LYS A 135 -3.01 3.78 10.93
CA LYS A 135 -1.69 3.99 10.34
C LYS A 135 -1.26 2.81 9.46
N PHE A 136 -1.40 1.60 10.00
CA PHE A 136 -1.01 0.39 9.29
C PHE A 136 -1.86 0.15 8.02
N LEU A 137 -3.18 0.34 8.12
CA LEU A 137 -4.10 0.18 6.99
C LEU A 137 -3.92 1.27 5.93
N LEU A 138 -3.43 2.46 6.28
CA LEU A 138 -3.11 3.49 5.29
C LEU A 138 -1.99 3.03 4.34
N LYS A 139 -0.90 2.51 4.88
CA LYS A 139 0.25 2.07 4.08
C LYS A 139 1.14 1.07 4.85
N PRO A 140 0.78 -0.24 4.85
CA PRO A 140 1.43 -1.24 5.72
C PRO A 140 2.95 -1.26 5.63
N LYS A 141 3.50 -1.28 4.41
CA LYS A 141 4.96 -1.35 4.19
C LYS A 141 5.71 -0.08 4.57
N LYS A 142 5.06 1.09 4.53
CA LYS A 142 5.67 2.35 4.95
C LYS A 142 5.60 2.49 6.47
N TYR A 143 4.51 2.00 7.08
CA TYR A 143 4.33 2.07 8.53
C TYR A 143 5.22 1.08 9.28
N ILE A 144 5.24 -0.19 8.86
CA ILE A 144 6.13 -1.22 9.39
C ILE A 144 7.00 -1.75 8.25
N ALA A 145 8.16 -1.12 8.07
CA ALA A 145 9.13 -1.56 7.05
C ALA A 145 9.56 -3.01 7.33
N GLY A 146 9.50 -3.86 6.31
CA GLY A 146 9.80 -5.30 6.46
C GLY A 146 8.59 -6.17 6.84
N THR A 147 7.37 -5.61 6.96
CA THR A 147 6.18 -6.44 7.10
C THR A 147 5.96 -7.35 5.89
N LYS A 148 5.49 -8.58 6.16
CA LYS A 148 5.10 -9.52 5.09
C LYS A 148 3.81 -9.12 4.38
N MET A 149 2.98 -8.23 4.95
CA MET A 149 1.71 -7.79 4.35
C MET A 149 1.95 -6.97 3.09
N ASN A 150 1.65 -7.57 1.94
CA ASN A 150 1.79 -6.92 0.64
C ASN A 150 0.46 -6.31 0.19
N TYR A 151 0.09 -5.17 0.79
CA TYR A 151 -1.15 -4.46 0.51
C TYR A 151 -0.86 -2.98 0.25
N ASN A 152 -1.57 -2.38 -0.73
CA ASN A 152 -1.34 -0.99 -1.12
C ASN A 152 -1.93 0.03 -0.14
N GLY A 153 -2.76 -0.43 0.79
CA GLY A 153 -3.42 0.39 1.79
C GLY A 153 -4.78 0.95 1.35
N ILE A 154 -5.45 1.59 2.31
CA ILE A 154 -6.76 2.24 2.16
C ILE A 154 -6.55 3.74 2.36
N LYS A 155 -6.67 4.52 1.27
CA LYS A 155 -6.36 5.96 1.29
C LYS A 155 -7.41 6.81 2.03
N LYS A 156 -8.71 6.45 1.90
CA LYS A 156 -9.81 7.23 2.48
C LYS A 156 -9.94 6.96 3.98
N ASP A 157 -9.95 8.02 4.78
CA ASP A 157 -10.06 7.93 6.24
C ASP A 157 -11.38 7.26 6.65
N GLN A 158 -12.50 7.64 6.01
CA GLN A 158 -13.80 7.03 6.29
C GLN A 158 -13.81 5.53 6.01
N ASP A 159 -13.20 5.07 4.92
CA ASP A 159 -13.14 3.65 4.59
C ASP A 159 -12.31 2.87 5.65
N ARG A 160 -11.26 3.48 6.21
CA ARG A 160 -10.51 2.88 7.32
C ARG A 160 -11.32 2.86 8.61
N ALA A 161 -12.05 3.94 8.91
CA ALA A 161 -12.95 4.01 10.07
C ALA A 161 -14.02 2.92 10.01
N ASP A 162 -14.68 2.78 8.86
CA ASP A 162 -15.72 1.79 8.61
C ASP A 162 -15.18 0.37 8.80
N LEU A 163 -14.00 0.08 8.22
CA LEU A 163 -13.37 -1.23 8.36
C LEU A 163 -12.97 -1.51 9.81
N ILE A 164 -12.35 -0.54 10.51
CA ILE A 164 -11.93 -0.72 11.91
C ILE A 164 -13.14 -0.90 12.81
N LYS A 165 -14.23 -0.15 12.58
CA LYS A 165 -15.50 -0.33 13.29
C LYS A 165 -16.04 -1.73 13.13
N TRP A 166 -16.04 -2.24 11.91
CA TRP A 166 -16.48 -3.60 11.63
C TRP A 166 -15.54 -4.64 12.27
N LEU A 167 -14.22 -4.47 12.16
CA LEU A 167 -13.24 -5.35 12.83
C LEU A 167 -13.41 -5.37 14.35
N SER A 168 -13.79 -4.23 14.96
CA SER A 168 -14.07 -4.14 16.40
C SER A 168 -15.27 -4.99 16.82
N SER A 169 -16.21 -5.28 15.92
CA SER A 169 -17.33 -6.15 16.20
C SER A 169 -17.00 -7.64 16.12
N LEU A 170 -15.81 -7.98 15.60
CA LEU A 170 -15.31 -9.36 15.52
C LEU A 170 -14.60 -9.74 16.85
N SER A 171 -15.32 -9.69 17.95
CA SER A 171 -14.83 -10.06 19.27
C SER A 171 -15.93 -10.73 20.11
N ASP A 172 -15.55 -11.35 21.21
CA ASP A 172 -16.48 -11.93 22.20
C ASP A 172 -17.06 -10.87 23.11
#